data_faabe120c981bbe25995055bd43a86f9
#
_entry.id   faabe120c981bbe25995055bd43a86f9
#
_cell.length_a   1.000
_cell.length_b   1.000
_cell.length_c   1.000
_cell.angle_alpha   90.00
_cell.angle_beta   90.00
_cell.angle_gamma   90.00
#
_symmetry.space_group_name_H-M   'P 1'
#
loop_
_entity.id
_entity.type
_entity.pdbx_description
1 polymer ?
#
loop_
_entity_poly.entity_id
_entity_poly.type
_entity_poly.pdbx_seq_one_letter_code
_entity_poly.pdbx_strand_id
1 'polypeptide(L)'
;RAGDVYFLKRGIPHCYWSDEEEPWTKIWICFNGLMAEAMFSAYLDRTVYLMHNCDISGQMEALLQRLEQFDGDYDKMADETAVAVLEILQKLHNQGSSHTRTLPEQIKEWIDLHVEENVKLEQLCESLHYSRNHLINQFRNRYQITPYQYLREQKIEAAKRYLLYSGMSIQEIAERLSYTDENYFHSCFKEATGLTPGNFRKFGSVYPTEYGQKQ
;
A
#
# COMPACT_ATOMS: atom_id res chain seq x y z
N ARG A 1 -7.84 14.06 0.26
CA ARG A 1 -8.03 15.53 0.22
C ARG A 1 -7.77 16.02 -1.21
N ALA A 2 -8.28 17.18 -1.57
CA ALA A 2 -7.96 17.79 -2.88
C ALA A 2 -6.44 17.93 -3.04
N GLY A 3 -5.92 17.56 -4.22
CA GLY A 3 -4.47 17.53 -4.47
C GLY A 3 -3.72 16.30 -3.98
N ASP A 4 -4.41 15.33 -3.37
CA ASP A 4 -3.78 14.05 -3.02
C ASP A 4 -3.81 13.10 -4.21
N VAL A 5 -2.69 12.41 -4.45
CA VAL A 5 -2.54 11.38 -5.47
C VAL A 5 -2.24 10.05 -4.80
N TYR A 6 -2.94 9.01 -5.20
CA TYR A 6 -2.70 7.68 -4.70
C TYR A 6 -2.58 6.66 -5.84
N PHE A 7 -1.77 5.64 -5.59
CA PHE A 7 -1.52 4.55 -6.52
C PHE A 7 -2.07 3.25 -5.95
N LEU A 8 -2.79 2.52 -6.80
CA LEU A 8 -3.31 1.20 -6.49
C LEU A 8 -2.60 0.19 -7.38
N LYS A 9 -1.71 -0.59 -6.77
CA LYS A 9 -0.99 -1.63 -7.50
C LYS A 9 -1.95 -2.77 -7.87
N ARG A 10 -1.81 -3.30 -9.08
CA ARG A 10 -2.59 -4.46 -9.55
C ARG A 10 -2.43 -5.63 -8.59
N GLY A 11 -3.54 -6.31 -8.28
CA GLY A 11 -3.56 -7.50 -7.44
C GLY A 11 -3.56 -7.22 -5.94
N ILE A 12 -3.48 -5.97 -5.52
CA ILE A 12 -3.66 -5.61 -4.11
C ILE A 12 -5.14 -5.31 -3.89
N PRO A 13 -5.83 -6.08 -3.03
CA PRO A 13 -7.19 -5.76 -2.64
C PRO A 13 -7.23 -4.39 -1.97
N HIS A 14 -8.12 -3.54 -2.42
CA HIS A 14 -8.31 -2.21 -1.86
C HIS A 14 -9.79 -1.90 -1.75
N CYS A 15 -10.12 -1.13 -0.75
CA CYS A 15 -11.46 -0.62 -0.54
C CYS A 15 -11.36 0.87 -0.25
N TYR A 16 -12.24 1.64 -0.84
CA TYR A 16 -12.36 3.07 -0.56
C TYR A 16 -13.83 3.47 -0.58
N TRP A 17 -14.17 4.40 0.28
CA TRP A 17 -15.51 4.98 0.33
C TRP A 17 -15.42 6.49 0.38
N SER A 18 -16.40 7.14 -0.18
CA SER A 18 -16.56 8.58 -0.10
C SER A 18 -17.30 8.94 1.17
N ASP A 19 -16.98 10.08 1.73
CA ASP A 19 -17.81 10.68 2.77
C ASP A 19 -19.19 11.01 2.19
N GLU A 20 -20.26 10.79 2.96
CA GLU A 20 -21.63 11.04 2.51
C GLU A 20 -21.96 12.55 2.51
N GLU A 21 -21.36 13.31 3.44
CA GLU A 21 -21.59 14.75 3.56
C GLU A 21 -20.67 15.57 2.65
N GLU A 22 -19.43 15.11 2.47
CA GLU A 22 -18.42 15.73 1.60
C GLU A 22 -17.87 14.73 0.57
N PRO A 23 -18.64 14.37 -0.46
CA PRO A 23 -18.18 13.40 -1.45
C PRO A 23 -17.00 13.95 -2.25
N TRP A 24 -15.94 13.12 -2.37
CA TRP A 24 -14.76 13.48 -3.13
C TRP A 24 -14.96 13.26 -4.63
N THR A 25 -14.45 14.20 -5.40
CA THR A 25 -14.30 14.04 -6.85
C THR A 25 -12.91 13.53 -7.14
N LYS A 26 -12.78 12.52 -8.00
CA LYS A 26 -11.49 11.96 -8.41
C LYS A 26 -11.44 11.72 -9.91
N ILE A 27 -10.26 11.94 -10.48
CA ILE A 27 -9.89 11.50 -11.80
C ILE A 27 -8.95 10.31 -11.61
N TRP A 28 -9.18 9.23 -12.34
CA TRP A 28 -8.35 8.04 -12.24
C TRP A 28 -8.05 7.46 -13.61
N ILE A 29 -6.90 6.81 -13.74
CA ILE A 29 -6.48 6.10 -14.94
C ILE A 29 -6.01 4.72 -14.56
N CYS A 30 -6.41 3.70 -15.33
CA CYS A 30 -5.89 2.35 -15.25
C CYS A 30 -4.96 2.09 -16.43
N PHE A 31 -3.75 1.68 -16.17
CA PHE A 31 -2.81 1.22 -17.17
C PHE A 31 -1.98 0.05 -16.67
N ASN A 32 -1.54 -0.80 -17.58
CA ASN A 32 -0.79 -2.00 -17.26
C ASN A 32 0.23 -2.33 -18.35
N GLY A 33 1.06 -3.32 -18.09
CA GLY A 33 2.08 -3.82 -19.02
C GLY A 33 3.49 -3.54 -18.55
N LEU A 34 4.45 -4.14 -19.23
CA LEU A 34 5.87 -4.07 -18.86
C LEU A 34 6.40 -2.64 -18.82
N MET A 35 5.97 -1.79 -19.75
CA MET A 35 6.37 -0.38 -19.77
C MET A 35 5.83 0.37 -18.56
N ALA A 36 4.58 0.16 -18.19
CA ALA A 36 3.97 0.77 -17.00
C ALA A 36 4.73 0.39 -15.72
N GLU A 37 5.05 -0.89 -15.54
CA GLU A 37 5.83 -1.37 -14.39
C GLU A 37 7.24 -0.78 -14.35
N ALA A 38 7.91 -0.68 -15.51
CA ALA A 38 9.22 -0.05 -15.62
C ALA A 38 9.18 1.44 -15.27
N MET A 39 8.21 2.18 -15.78
CA MET A 39 8.01 3.61 -15.47
C MET A 39 7.75 3.82 -13.97
N PHE A 40 6.85 3.05 -13.38
CA PHE A 40 6.60 3.12 -11.93
C PHE A 40 7.85 2.85 -11.12
N SER A 41 8.60 1.81 -11.46
CA SER A 41 9.82 1.44 -10.76
C SER A 41 10.94 2.48 -10.89
N ALA A 42 10.96 3.26 -11.98
CA ALA A 42 11.96 4.28 -12.24
C ALA A 42 11.68 5.61 -11.51
N TYR A 43 10.41 5.98 -11.39
CA TYR A 43 10.01 7.31 -10.91
C TYR A 43 9.35 7.32 -9.54
N LEU A 44 8.71 6.23 -9.15
CA LEU A 44 8.03 6.12 -7.87
C LEU A 44 8.70 4.99 -7.07
N ASP A 45 8.98 5.29 -5.83
CA ASP A 45 9.37 4.24 -4.90
C ASP A 45 8.23 3.23 -4.79
N ARG A 46 8.56 1.93 -4.75
CA ARG A 46 7.57 0.84 -4.72
C ARG A 46 6.57 0.92 -3.56
N THR A 47 6.84 1.78 -2.62
CA THR A 47 6.10 1.95 -1.36
C THR A 47 5.21 3.17 -1.32
N VAL A 48 5.27 4.06 -2.29
CA VAL A 48 4.42 5.25 -2.29
C VAL A 48 3.03 4.87 -2.79
N TYR A 49 2.08 4.77 -1.87
CA TYR A 49 0.68 4.56 -2.20
C TYR A 49 -0.12 5.86 -2.16
N LEU A 50 0.30 6.85 -1.38
CA LEU A 50 -0.39 8.13 -1.20
C LEU A 50 0.63 9.26 -1.14
N MET A 51 0.46 10.25 -2.00
CA MET A 51 1.22 11.49 -2.03
C MET A 51 0.28 12.67 -1.74
N HIS A 52 0.61 13.43 -0.72
CA HIS A 52 -0.18 14.58 -0.32
C HIS A 52 0.27 15.85 -1.03
N ASN A 53 -0.68 16.73 -1.34
CA ASN A 53 -0.43 18.04 -1.97
C ASN A 53 0.34 17.95 -3.30
N CYS A 54 0.07 16.92 -4.08
CA CYS A 54 0.66 16.71 -5.41
C CYS A 54 -0.37 17.04 -6.48
N ASP A 55 -0.61 18.31 -6.71
CA ASP A 55 -1.59 18.73 -7.72
C ASP A 55 -1.13 18.37 -9.13
N ILE A 56 -1.75 17.35 -9.69
CA ILE A 56 -1.62 16.88 -11.08
C ILE A 56 -2.93 17.00 -11.85
N SER A 57 -3.92 17.73 -11.33
CA SER A 57 -5.25 17.85 -11.95
C SER A 57 -5.15 18.32 -13.40
N GLY A 58 -4.36 19.36 -13.67
CA GLY A 58 -4.17 19.86 -15.02
C GLY A 58 -3.58 18.84 -16.00
N GLN A 59 -2.63 17.99 -15.55
CA GLN A 59 -2.10 16.91 -16.40
C GLN A 59 -3.12 15.80 -16.65
N MET A 60 -3.91 15.45 -15.62
CA MET A 60 -4.96 14.45 -15.77
C MET A 60 -6.10 14.93 -16.67
N GLU A 61 -6.50 16.19 -16.56
CA GLU A 61 -7.49 16.80 -17.44
C GLU A 61 -7.00 16.88 -18.88
N ALA A 62 -5.75 17.27 -19.11
CA ALA A 62 -5.16 17.30 -20.43
C ALA A 62 -5.09 15.90 -21.07
N LEU A 63 -4.77 14.87 -20.27
CA LEU A 63 -4.79 13.49 -20.72
C LEU A 63 -6.22 13.05 -21.07
N LEU A 64 -7.19 13.36 -20.23
CA LEU A 64 -8.61 13.04 -20.48
C LEU A 64 -9.09 13.69 -21.80
N GLN A 65 -8.81 14.97 -22.02
CA GLN A 65 -9.16 15.66 -23.27
C GLN A 65 -8.55 15.01 -24.52
N ARG A 66 -7.29 14.53 -24.44
CA ARG A 66 -6.66 13.79 -25.54
C ARG A 66 -7.38 12.46 -25.81
N LEU A 67 -7.74 11.73 -24.75
CA LEU A 67 -8.47 10.47 -24.88
C LEU A 67 -9.88 10.66 -25.46
N GLU A 68 -10.55 11.77 -25.13
CA GLU A 68 -11.86 12.13 -25.70
C GLU A 68 -11.79 12.51 -27.21
N GLN A 69 -10.63 13.00 -27.66
CA GLN A 69 -10.38 13.37 -29.08
C GLN A 69 -9.85 12.19 -29.91
N PHE A 70 -10.03 10.95 -29.44
CA PHE A 70 -9.55 9.76 -30.12
C PHE A 70 -10.10 9.65 -31.57
N ASP A 71 -9.20 9.62 -32.53
CA ASP A 71 -9.49 9.61 -33.96
C ASP A 71 -9.49 8.20 -34.61
N GLY A 72 -9.27 7.15 -33.80
CA GLY A 72 -9.20 5.76 -34.25
C GLY A 72 -7.77 5.24 -34.42
N ASP A 73 -6.75 6.08 -34.31
CA ASP A 73 -5.33 5.67 -34.33
C ASP A 73 -4.85 5.24 -32.95
N TYR A 74 -4.88 3.93 -32.71
CA TYR A 74 -4.48 3.33 -31.43
C TYR A 74 -2.99 3.47 -31.14
N ASP A 75 -2.12 3.39 -32.13
CA ASP A 75 -0.67 3.47 -31.93
C ASP A 75 -0.28 4.89 -31.52
N LYS A 76 -0.78 5.89 -32.23
CA LYS A 76 -0.59 7.30 -31.84
C LYS A 76 -1.15 7.61 -30.47
N MET A 77 -2.34 7.13 -30.15
CA MET A 77 -2.95 7.32 -28.82
C MET A 77 -2.13 6.66 -27.71
N ALA A 78 -1.60 5.46 -27.94
CA ALA A 78 -0.74 4.76 -26.99
C ALA A 78 0.54 5.54 -26.71
N ASP A 79 1.20 6.05 -27.75
CA ASP A 79 2.41 6.86 -27.63
C ASP A 79 2.16 8.16 -26.86
N GLU A 80 1.12 8.90 -27.22
CA GLU A 80 0.76 10.16 -26.54
C GLU A 80 0.37 9.93 -25.09
N THR A 81 -0.33 8.84 -24.79
CA THR A 81 -0.70 8.46 -23.41
C THR A 81 0.54 8.09 -22.61
N ALA A 82 1.47 7.34 -23.18
CA ALA A 82 2.71 6.96 -22.50
C ALA A 82 3.55 8.20 -22.15
N VAL A 83 3.66 9.17 -23.06
CA VAL A 83 4.36 10.44 -22.79
C VAL A 83 3.68 11.20 -21.66
N ALA A 84 2.35 11.36 -21.69
CA ALA A 84 1.61 12.08 -20.66
C ALA A 84 1.74 11.40 -19.27
N VAL A 85 1.68 10.08 -19.21
CA VAL A 85 1.91 9.32 -17.96
C VAL A 85 3.33 9.54 -17.45
N LEU A 86 4.32 9.54 -18.34
CA LEU A 86 5.71 9.80 -17.96
C LEU A 86 5.90 11.21 -17.36
N GLU A 87 5.30 12.22 -17.96
CA GLU A 87 5.32 13.60 -17.44
C GLU A 87 4.68 13.70 -16.04
N ILE A 88 3.56 13.00 -15.82
CA ILE A 88 2.91 12.90 -14.51
C ILE A 88 3.85 12.26 -13.49
N LEU A 89 4.46 11.12 -13.84
CA LEU A 89 5.39 10.42 -12.96
C LEU A 89 6.62 11.24 -12.62
N GLN A 90 7.20 11.97 -13.59
CA GLN A 90 8.32 12.88 -13.35
C GLN A 90 7.93 14.02 -12.39
N LYS A 91 6.76 14.62 -12.59
CA LYS A 91 6.27 15.68 -11.69
C LYS A 91 6.10 15.16 -10.26
N LEU A 92 5.49 13.98 -10.10
CA LEU A 92 5.30 13.34 -8.81
C LEU A 92 6.64 12.99 -8.14
N HIS A 93 7.59 12.44 -8.90
CA HIS A 93 8.94 12.15 -8.41
C HIS A 93 9.62 13.42 -7.89
N ASN A 94 9.58 14.50 -8.65
CA ASN A 94 10.21 15.77 -8.27
C ASN A 94 9.54 16.41 -7.04
N GLN A 95 8.23 16.28 -6.90
CA GLN A 95 7.49 16.75 -5.73
C GLN A 95 7.72 15.85 -4.50
N GLY A 96 7.75 14.54 -4.68
CA GLY A 96 8.05 13.58 -3.62
C GLY A 96 9.47 13.68 -3.09
N SER A 97 10.42 14.03 -3.95
CA SER A 97 11.84 14.20 -3.58
C SER A 97 12.09 15.41 -2.68
N SER A 98 11.17 16.37 -2.59
CA SER A 98 11.29 17.54 -1.71
C SER A 98 10.87 17.27 -0.26
N HIS A 99 10.21 16.16 0.03
CA HIS A 99 9.90 15.75 1.40
C HIS A 99 10.94 14.75 1.89
N THR A 100 11.91 15.26 2.64
CA THR A 100 12.81 14.39 3.42
C THR A 100 11.93 13.57 4.37
N ARG A 101 11.77 12.28 4.05
CA ARG A 101 10.98 11.35 4.90
C ARG A 101 11.51 11.39 6.31
N THR A 102 10.63 11.57 7.26
CA THR A 102 11.01 11.48 8.68
C THR A 102 11.42 10.05 9.02
N LEU A 103 12.26 9.88 10.04
CA LEU A 103 12.71 8.56 10.45
C LEU A 103 11.54 7.59 10.77
N PRO A 104 10.44 7.97 11.45
CA PRO A 104 9.29 7.10 11.61
C PRO A 104 8.63 6.66 10.31
N GLU A 105 8.59 7.52 9.29
CA GLU A 105 8.04 7.18 7.97
C GLU A 105 8.93 6.18 7.23
N GLN A 106 10.25 6.33 7.30
CA GLN A 106 11.20 5.36 6.75
C GLN A 106 11.07 3.98 7.41
N ILE A 107 10.89 3.94 8.73
CA ILE A 107 10.68 2.69 9.48
C ILE A 107 9.38 2.02 9.03
N LYS A 108 8.30 2.80 8.95
CA LYS A 108 6.98 2.31 8.53
C LYS A 108 7.05 1.69 7.14
N GLU A 109 7.59 2.41 6.20
CA GLU A 109 7.76 2.00 4.82
C GLU A 109 8.60 0.72 4.70
N TRP A 110 9.73 0.65 5.42
CA TRP A 110 10.55 -0.54 5.43
C TRP A 110 9.78 -1.76 5.94
N ILE A 111 8.96 -1.61 7.00
CA ILE A 111 8.10 -2.69 7.49
C ILE A 111 7.08 -3.10 6.43
N ASP A 112 6.41 -2.15 5.80
CA ASP A 112 5.38 -2.39 4.78
C ASP A 112 5.93 -3.20 3.58
N LEU A 113 7.21 -2.96 3.22
CA LEU A 113 7.92 -3.71 2.16
C LEU A 113 8.25 -5.14 2.53
N HIS A 114 8.54 -5.40 3.80
CA HIS A 114 9.10 -6.66 4.26
C HIS A 114 8.10 -7.48 5.10
N VAL A 115 6.79 -7.20 4.99
CA VAL A 115 5.74 -7.87 5.78
C VAL A 115 5.77 -9.40 5.65
N GLU A 116 6.13 -9.91 4.48
CA GLU A 116 6.20 -11.35 4.20
C GLU A 116 7.52 -11.98 4.66
N GLU A 117 8.49 -11.19 5.03
CA GLU A 117 9.81 -11.66 5.40
C GLU A 117 9.95 -11.89 6.92
N ASN A 118 11.00 -12.61 7.30
CA ASN A 118 11.39 -12.71 8.71
C ASN A 118 12.18 -11.46 9.12
N VAL A 119 11.44 -10.39 9.34
CA VAL A 119 12.00 -9.07 9.63
C VAL A 119 12.70 -9.04 10.97
N LYS A 120 13.97 -8.62 10.95
CA LYS A 120 14.75 -8.31 12.15
C LYS A 120 15.02 -6.81 12.20
N LEU A 121 14.65 -6.17 13.30
CA LEU A 121 14.85 -4.73 13.48
C LEU A 121 16.33 -4.32 13.36
N GLU A 122 17.23 -5.27 13.63
CA GLU A 122 18.68 -5.10 13.47
C GLU A 122 19.06 -4.72 12.02
N GLN A 123 18.45 -5.33 11.02
CA GLN A 123 18.68 -5.04 9.60
C GLN A 123 18.29 -3.59 9.28
N LEU A 124 17.19 -3.12 9.85
CA LEU A 124 16.77 -1.74 9.70
C LEU A 124 17.70 -0.76 10.42
N CYS A 125 18.18 -1.13 11.60
CA CYS A 125 19.19 -0.35 12.33
C CYS A 125 20.47 -0.16 11.51
N GLU A 126 20.94 -1.21 10.87
CA GLU A 126 22.12 -1.19 10.02
C GLU A 126 21.90 -0.32 8.77
N SER A 127 20.76 -0.47 8.10
CA SER A 127 20.46 0.28 6.87
C SER A 127 20.29 1.78 7.10
N LEU A 128 19.71 2.16 8.26
CA LEU A 128 19.45 3.56 8.59
C LEU A 128 20.53 4.19 9.49
N HIS A 129 21.51 3.42 9.94
CA HIS A 129 22.60 3.87 10.83
C HIS A 129 22.12 4.46 12.17
N TYR A 130 21.02 3.91 12.71
CA TYR A 130 20.47 4.31 14.01
C TYR A 130 20.46 3.15 15.02
N SER A 131 20.54 3.49 16.31
CA SER A 131 20.38 2.50 17.35
C SER A 131 18.92 2.00 17.45
N ARG A 132 18.75 0.73 17.86
CA ARG A 132 17.44 0.10 18.04
C ARG A 132 16.49 0.92 18.94
N ASN A 133 16.99 1.41 20.06
CA ASN A 133 16.19 2.21 20.98
C ASN A 133 15.73 3.53 20.35
N HIS A 134 16.58 4.16 19.54
CA HIS A 134 16.23 5.39 18.86
C HIS A 134 15.10 5.15 17.83
N LEU A 135 15.20 4.11 17.00
CA LEU A 135 14.17 3.73 16.06
C LEU A 135 12.82 3.45 16.72
N ILE A 136 12.82 2.63 17.79
CA ILE A 136 11.60 2.28 18.53
C ILE A 136 10.95 3.53 19.13
N ASN A 137 11.72 4.40 19.75
CA ASN A 137 11.21 5.62 20.38
C ASN A 137 10.63 6.59 19.36
N GLN A 138 11.34 6.84 18.25
CA GLN A 138 10.87 7.73 17.19
C GLN A 138 9.57 7.22 16.58
N PHE A 139 9.49 5.93 16.27
CA PHE A 139 8.28 5.32 15.72
C PHE A 139 7.11 5.38 16.71
N ARG A 140 7.35 5.03 17.98
CA ARG A 140 6.33 5.08 19.03
C ARG A 140 5.82 6.48 19.30
N ASN A 141 6.69 7.49 19.29
CA ASN A 141 6.28 8.88 19.46
C ASN A 141 5.34 9.36 18.33
N ARG A 142 5.56 8.87 17.10
CA ARG A 142 4.76 9.28 15.93
C ARG A 142 3.47 8.49 15.78
N TYR A 143 3.51 7.15 15.99
CA TYR A 143 2.41 6.25 15.71
C TYR A 143 1.74 5.65 16.94
N GLN A 144 2.24 5.92 18.15
CA GLN A 144 1.74 5.45 19.46
C GLN A 144 1.84 3.92 19.65
N ILE A 145 2.44 3.20 18.72
CA ILE A 145 2.73 1.77 18.76
C ILE A 145 4.20 1.51 18.44
N THR A 146 4.71 0.34 18.79
CA THR A 146 6.07 -0.04 18.43
C THR A 146 6.16 -0.57 17.00
N PRO A 147 7.36 -0.54 16.35
CA PRO A 147 7.56 -1.17 15.04
C PRO A 147 7.15 -2.65 15.00
N TYR A 148 7.35 -3.40 16.08
CA TYR A 148 6.94 -4.81 16.17
C TYR A 148 5.42 -4.99 16.23
N GLN A 149 4.73 -4.13 16.98
CA GLN A 149 3.26 -4.13 16.98
C GLN A 149 2.72 -3.81 15.61
N TYR A 150 3.27 -2.79 14.95
CA TYR A 150 2.91 -2.42 13.60
C TYR A 150 3.15 -3.56 12.61
N LEU A 151 4.32 -4.20 12.62
CA LEU A 151 4.60 -5.37 11.76
C LEU A 151 3.60 -6.50 11.99
N ARG A 152 3.27 -6.79 13.25
CA ARG A 152 2.27 -7.81 13.60
C ARG A 152 0.89 -7.48 13.01
N GLU A 153 0.46 -6.24 13.13
CA GLU A 153 -0.80 -5.77 12.54
C GLU A 153 -0.78 -5.91 11.01
N GLN A 154 0.31 -5.51 10.34
CA GLN A 154 0.44 -5.64 8.89
C GLN A 154 0.44 -7.11 8.44
N LYS A 155 1.08 -8.02 9.17
CA LYS A 155 1.02 -9.46 8.91
C LYS A 155 -0.41 -10.00 9.03
N ILE A 156 -1.17 -9.58 10.02
CA ILE A 156 -2.59 -9.97 10.17
C ILE A 156 -3.43 -9.42 9.00
N GLU A 157 -3.23 -8.16 8.60
CA GLU A 157 -3.93 -7.60 7.44
C GLU A 157 -3.57 -8.33 6.14
N ALA A 158 -2.32 -8.72 5.94
CA ALA A 158 -1.91 -9.56 4.82
C ALA A 158 -2.56 -10.95 4.89
N ALA A 159 -2.61 -11.58 6.08
CA ALA A 159 -3.29 -12.85 6.28
C ALA A 159 -4.77 -12.80 5.93
N LYS A 160 -5.49 -11.76 6.34
CA LYS A 160 -6.90 -11.55 5.97
C LYS A 160 -7.08 -11.53 4.46
N ARG A 161 -6.20 -10.81 3.73
CA ARG A 161 -6.23 -10.77 2.26
C ARG A 161 -6.02 -12.15 1.64
N TYR A 162 -5.00 -12.90 2.10
CA TYR A 162 -4.76 -14.26 1.60
C TYR A 162 -5.91 -15.21 1.90
N LEU A 163 -6.48 -15.14 3.10
CA LEU A 163 -7.62 -15.98 3.48
C LEU A 163 -8.85 -15.74 2.60
N LEU A 164 -9.12 -14.51 2.20
CA LEU A 164 -10.31 -14.14 1.42
C LEU A 164 -10.11 -14.27 -0.09
N TYR A 165 -8.90 -14.01 -0.59
CA TYR A 165 -8.69 -13.80 -2.02
C TYR A 165 -7.69 -14.79 -2.65
N SER A 166 -7.16 -15.75 -1.89
CA SER A 166 -6.30 -16.80 -2.42
C SER A 166 -6.81 -18.19 -2.08
N GLY A 167 -6.36 -19.19 -2.87
CA GLY A 167 -6.60 -20.61 -2.59
C GLY A 167 -5.58 -21.24 -1.62
N MET A 168 -4.66 -20.46 -1.04
CA MET A 168 -3.59 -20.95 -0.17
C MET A 168 -4.17 -21.62 1.08
N SER A 169 -3.56 -22.72 1.52
CA SER A 169 -3.85 -23.32 2.82
C SER A 169 -3.45 -22.38 3.97
N ILE A 170 -3.94 -22.64 5.16
CA ILE A 170 -3.60 -21.84 6.34
C ILE A 170 -2.11 -21.97 6.67
N GLN A 171 -1.55 -23.17 6.49
CA GLN A 171 -0.13 -23.42 6.65
C GLN A 171 0.72 -22.61 5.65
N GLU A 172 0.36 -22.63 4.36
CA GLU A 172 1.07 -21.84 3.34
C GLU A 172 1.03 -20.33 3.64
N ILE A 173 -0.09 -19.82 4.18
CA ILE A 173 -0.19 -18.42 4.59
C ILE A 173 0.74 -18.13 5.78
N ALA A 174 0.76 -19.02 6.78
CA ALA A 174 1.66 -18.86 7.93
C ALA A 174 3.14 -18.85 7.51
N GLU A 175 3.53 -19.79 6.64
CA GLU A 175 4.89 -19.88 6.08
C GLU A 175 5.24 -18.63 5.26
N ARG A 176 4.34 -18.19 4.38
CA ARG A 176 4.55 -17.00 3.54
C ARG A 176 4.71 -15.73 4.37
N LEU A 177 3.98 -15.61 5.48
CA LEU A 177 4.10 -14.49 6.41
C LEU A 177 5.21 -14.68 7.45
N SER A 178 6.07 -15.70 7.27
CA SER A 178 7.22 -15.99 8.12
C SER A 178 6.84 -16.17 9.60
N TYR A 179 5.72 -16.83 9.87
CA TYR A 179 5.45 -17.33 11.22
C TYR A 179 6.24 -18.60 11.49
N THR A 180 6.70 -18.78 12.73
CA THR A 180 7.50 -19.93 13.15
C THR A 180 6.76 -21.27 13.01
N ASP A 181 5.46 -21.25 13.25
CA ASP A 181 4.58 -22.39 13.08
C ASP A 181 3.11 -21.95 12.92
N GLU A 182 2.30 -22.86 12.42
CA GLU A 182 0.87 -22.62 12.16
C GLU A 182 0.08 -22.34 13.46
N ASN A 183 0.41 -22.99 14.57
CA ASN A 183 -0.31 -22.81 15.83
C ASN A 183 -0.08 -21.41 16.39
N TYR A 184 1.15 -20.91 16.30
CA TYR A 184 1.48 -19.53 16.67
C TYR A 184 0.74 -18.53 15.79
N PHE A 185 0.70 -18.78 14.47
CA PHE A 185 -0.11 -17.96 13.57
C PHE A 185 -1.59 -17.97 13.95
N HIS A 186 -2.18 -19.15 14.21
CA HIS A 186 -3.57 -19.25 14.65
C HIS A 186 -3.87 -18.43 15.90
N SER A 187 -2.98 -18.49 16.89
CA SER A 187 -3.11 -17.74 18.16
C SER A 187 -3.05 -16.24 17.91
N CYS A 188 -2.06 -15.75 17.15
CA CYS A 188 -1.91 -14.35 16.80
C CYS A 188 -3.10 -13.81 16.00
N PHE A 189 -3.57 -14.59 15.03
CA PHE A 189 -4.70 -14.20 14.19
C PHE A 189 -6.01 -14.12 15.00
N LYS A 190 -6.27 -15.13 15.84
CA LYS A 190 -7.45 -15.16 16.72
C LYS A 190 -7.43 -14.02 17.74
N GLU A 191 -6.28 -13.75 18.34
CA GLU A 191 -6.12 -12.62 19.27
C GLU A 191 -6.45 -11.27 18.60
N ALA A 192 -5.98 -11.06 17.35
CA ALA A 192 -6.16 -9.81 16.63
C ALA A 192 -7.56 -9.65 16.02
N THR A 193 -8.23 -10.75 15.63
CA THR A 193 -9.49 -10.70 14.86
C THR A 193 -10.70 -11.26 15.62
N GLY A 194 -10.49 -11.94 16.72
CA GLY A 194 -11.52 -12.68 17.46
C GLY A 194 -11.92 -14.03 16.81
N LEU A 195 -11.47 -14.33 15.59
CA LEU A 195 -11.80 -15.52 14.83
C LEU A 195 -10.56 -16.35 14.50
N THR A 196 -10.73 -17.67 14.41
CA THR A 196 -9.66 -18.50 13.81
C THR A 196 -9.52 -18.21 12.32
N PRO A 197 -8.34 -18.42 11.69
CA PRO A 197 -8.15 -18.22 10.25
C PRO A 197 -9.17 -19.01 9.40
N GLY A 198 -9.49 -20.27 9.78
CA GLY A 198 -10.48 -21.08 9.09
C GLY A 198 -11.90 -20.52 9.17
N ASN A 199 -12.30 -20.00 10.32
CA ASN A 199 -13.59 -19.35 10.48
C ASN A 199 -13.63 -18.01 9.73
N PHE A 200 -12.55 -17.25 9.77
CA PHE A 200 -12.44 -16.00 9.03
C PHE A 200 -12.59 -16.24 7.52
N ARG A 201 -11.97 -17.29 6.96
CA ARG A 201 -12.14 -17.68 5.56
C ARG A 201 -13.59 -18.01 5.20
N LYS A 202 -14.31 -18.71 6.10
CA LYS A 202 -15.72 -19.06 5.88
C LYS A 202 -16.68 -17.87 5.96
N PHE A 203 -16.46 -16.99 6.90
CA PHE A 203 -17.43 -15.96 7.29
C PHE A 203 -16.97 -14.53 6.97
N GLY A 204 -15.72 -14.31 6.68
CA GLY A 204 -15.16 -12.97 6.43
C GLY A 204 -15.71 -12.29 5.17
N SER A 205 -16.27 -13.04 4.24
CA SER A 205 -17.00 -12.49 3.09
C SER A 205 -18.43 -12.01 3.43
N VAL A 206 -18.96 -12.40 4.60
CA VAL A 206 -20.34 -12.12 5.03
C VAL A 206 -20.40 -10.92 5.99
N TYR A 207 -19.27 -10.58 6.63
CA TYR A 207 -19.17 -9.45 7.56
C TYR A 207 -18.13 -8.45 7.09
N PRO A 208 -18.53 -7.40 6.33
CA PRO A 208 -17.64 -6.27 6.11
C PRO A 208 -17.44 -5.53 7.45
N THR A 209 -16.26 -5.64 8.03
CA THR A 209 -15.59 -4.65 8.90
C THR A 209 -16.32 -4.01 10.09
N GLU A 210 -17.26 -4.66 10.77
CA GLU A 210 -17.82 -4.09 12.00
C GLU A 210 -17.03 -4.40 13.29
N TYR A 211 -15.90 -5.11 13.22
CA TYR A 211 -15.10 -5.47 14.41
C TYR A 211 -13.82 -4.66 14.59
N GLY A 212 -13.72 -3.46 14.00
CA GLY A 212 -12.55 -2.58 14.10
C GLY A 212 -12.70 -1.39 15.05
N GLN A 213 -13.81 -1.27 15.78
CA GLN A 213 -13.99 -0.20 16.77
C GLN A 213 -14.40 -0.78 18.11
N LYS A 214 -13.45 -1.15 18.94
CA LYS A 214 -13.60 -1.18 20.40
C LYS A 214 -12.43 -0.45 21.02
N GLN A 215 -12.77 0.77 21.47
CA GLN A 215 -12.25 1.59 22.56
C GLN A 215 -10.73 1.65 22.73
#